data_e92b503db65705633ea3b8b7bf60f7c3
#
_entry.id   e92b503db65705633ea3b8b7bf60f7c3
#
_cell.length_a   1.000
_cell.length_b   1.000
_cell.length_c   1.000
_cell.angle_alpha   90.00
_cell.angle_beta   90.00
_cell.angle_gamma   90.00
#
_symmetry.space_group_name_H-M   'P 1'
#
loop_
_entity.id
_entity.type
_entity.pdbx_description
1 polymer ?
#
loop_
_entity_poly.entity_id
_entity_poly.type
_entity_poly.pdbx_seq_one_letter_code
_entity_poly.pdbx_strand_id
1 'polypeptide(L)'
;MNHPAPPAATRRPLPPAMLDALRAAFGERVSTADAVRAHHGRDESPFDPQLPDAVVFARSTDDVREVVSLCSLYSVPLIPYGAGSSLEGHLLAVRGGVSLDLSEMNRVLSINAEDLTVTVEPGITRKALNEALRDTGLFFPIDPGADASIGGMTATRASGTNAVRYGTMRENVLGLTAVLADGRVVKTGSRARKSSAGYDLTRLFVGSEGTLGVITEITLRLHPLPEAVSAAICTFPTMGDAVRTVIETIQIGVPIARVEFVDALAVRSINRHSNLTLTEAPTLFFEFHGTEAGVKEQAELVQALAGQNAGQGFEWATRPEDRTRLWSARHNAYFAMLQLKPGCRAVTTDVCVPISQLAACVEETEVDLRASSLPCPIVGHVGDGNFHVAILIDPDKPEELAEAEHINDRIVERALRLGGTCTGEHGVGLHKMRFLPKEHGDTAIDTMRAIKLALDPRNLMNPGKIFTC
;
A
#
# COMPACT_ATOMS: atom_id res chain seq x y z
N MET A 1 4.56 6.68 -27.95
CA MET A 1 5.42 7.82 -27.59
C MET A 1 5.99 7.48 -26.23
N ASN A 2 7.31 7.27 -26.13
CA ASN A 2 7.96 7.06 -24.84
C ASN A 2 7.61 8.25 -23.96
N HIS A 3 6.93 8.02 -22.83
CA HIS A 3 6.86 9.04 -21.81
C HIS A 3 8.28 9.25 -21.30
N PRO A 4 8.90 10.42 -21.58
CA PRO A 4 10.18 10.72 -20.99
C PRO A 4 9.95 10.69 -19.47
N ALA A 5 10.85 10.02 -18.76
CA ALA A 5 11.02 10.29 -17.34
C ALA A 5 10.98 11.81 -17.15
N PRO A 6 10.33 12.33 -16.09
CA PRO A 6 10.24 13.77 -15.89
C PRO A 6 11.63 14.36 -16.09
N PRO A 7 11.76 15.54 -16.76
CA PRO A 7 13.04 16.08 -17.16
C PRO A 7 13.96 16.02 -15.96
N ALA A 8 15.11 15.35 -16.13
CA ALA A 8 16.06 15.12 -15.06
C ALA A 8 16.42 16.49 -14.48
N ALA A 9 15.76 16.86 -13.39
CA ALA A 9 16.16 18.02 -12.63
C ALA A 9 17.64 17.78 -12.31
N THR A 10 18.49 18.72 -12.66
CA THR A 10 19.94 18.58 -12.62
C THR A 10 20.36 18.02 -11.27
N ARG A 11 20.71 16.71 -11.25
CA ARG A 11 21.25 16.05 -10.09
C ARG A 11 22.52 16.79 -9.67
N ARG A 12 22.56 17.29 -8.44
CA ARG A 12 23.74 17.90 -7.86
C ARG A 12 24.41 16.88 -6.95
N PRO A 13 25.72 16.66 -7.09
CA PRO A 13 26.44 15.75 -6.20
C PRO A 13 26.39 16.29 -4.76
N LEU A 14 26.43 15.37 -3.79
CA LEU A 14 26.44 15.74 -2.38
C LEU A 14 27.68 16.59 -2.08
N PRO A 15 27.54 17.80 -1.46
CA PRO A 15 28.67 18.63 -1.10
C PRO A 15 29.61 17.90 -0.13
N PRO A 16 30.95 17.89 -0.38
CA PRO A 16 31.91 17.22 0.52
C PRO A 16 31.77 17.66 1.98
N ALA A 17 31.59 18.95 2.22
CA ALA A 17 31.38 19.49 3.56
C ALA A 17 30.13 18.92 4.27
N MET A 18 29.07 18.62 3.52
CA MET A 18 27.89 17.94 4.10
C MET A 18 28.20 16.50 4.45
N LEU A 19 28.91 15.78 3.58
CA LEU A 19 29.30 14.39 3.87
C LEU A 19 30.20 14.31 5.12
N ASP A 20 31.14 15.24 5.27
CA ASP A 20 31.98 15.34 6.47
C ASP A 20 31.16 15.64 7.72
N ALA A 21 30.18 16.56 7.64
CA ALA A 21 29.27 16.86 8.74
C ALA A 21 28.41 15.63 9.11
N LEU A 22 27.87 14.92 8.13
CA LEU A 22 27.12 13.68 8.38
C LEU A 22 27.99 12.62 9.06
N ARG A 23 29.26 12.42 8.60
CA ARG A 23 30.19 11.47 9.20
C ARG A 23 30.59 11.89 10.62
N ALA A 24 30.75 13.16 10.87
CA ALA A 24 31.07 13.68 12.20
C ALA A 24 29.91 13.43 13.20
N ALA A 25 28.65 13.58 12.74
CA ALA A 25 27.47 13.41 13.59
C ALA A 25 27.09 11.92 13.76
N PHE A 26 27.20 11.10 12.72
CA PHE A 26 26.61 9.75 12.69
C PHE A 26 27.65 8.62 12.59
N GLY A 27 28.91 8.90 12.30
CA GLY A 27 30.00 7.92 12.22
C GLY A 27 29.70 6.81 11.20
N GLU A 28 29.77 5.55 11.67
CA GLU A 28 29.52 4.35 10.85
C GLU A 28 28.08 4.22 10.34
N ARG A 29 27.14 5.00 10.88
CA ARG A 29 25.74 5.06 10.42
C ARG A 29 25.57 5.85 9.12
N VAL A 30 26.65 6.36 8.51
CA VAL A 30 26.66 6.98 7.18
C VAL A 30 27.34 6.05 6.20
N SER A 31 26.65 5.69 5.13
CA SER A 31 27.20 4.85 4.08
C SER A 31 27.16 5.54 2.72
N THR A 32 28.25 5.47 1.99
CA THR A 32 28.37 5.84 0.57
C THR A 32 28.71 4.64 -0.30
N ALA A 33 28.69 3.42 0.28
CA ALA A 33 28.99 2.18 -0.43
C ALA A 33 27.92 1.91 -1.52
N ASP A 34 28.37 1.56 -2.71
CA ASP A 34 27.49 1.37 -3.88
C ASP A 34 26.39 0.32 -3.64
N ALA A 35 26.69 -0.78 -2.94
CA ALA A 35 25.70 -1.81 -2.63
C ALA A 35 24.59 -1.28 -1.72
N VAL A 36 24.92 -0.46 -0.72
CA VAL A 36 23.95 0.15 0.19
C VAL A 36 23.10 1.18 -0.55
N ARG A 37 23.74 2.04 -1.35
CA ARG A 37 23.04 3.03 -2.18
C ARG A 37 22.12 2.37 -3.21
N ALA A 38 22.56 1.28 -3.84
CA ALA A 38 21.77 0.51 -4.79
C ALA A 38 20.53 -0.12 -4.12
N HIS A 39 20.65 -0.59 -2.88
CA HIS A 39 19.51 -1.10 -2.11
C HIS A 39 18.49 0.00 -1.83
N HIS A 40 18.95 1.20 -1.43
CA HIS A 40 18.09 2.34 -1.08
C HIS A 40 17.61 3.17 -2.28
N GLY A 41 18.13 2.90 -3.48
CA GLY A 41 17.77 3.59 -4.71
C GLY A 41 16.74 2.85 -5.58
N ARG A 42 16.11 1.82 -5.05
CA ARG A 42 15.09 1.00 -5.72
C ARG A 42 13.93 0.68 -4.79
N ASP A 43 12.80 0.36 -5.37
CA ASP A 43 11.64 -0.26 -4.74
C ASP A 43 11.09 -1.36 -5.68
N GLU A 44 9.91 -1.89 -5.40
CA GLU A 44 9.30 -2.96 -6.22
C GLU A 44 8.59 -2.41 -7.48
N SER A 45 8.75 -1.12 -7.78
CA SER A 45 8.21 -0.50 -9.00
C SER A 45 8.91 -0.96 -10.28
N PRO A 46 8.30 -0.77 -11.46
CA PRO A 46 8.90 -1.11 -12.75
C PRO A 46 10.03 -0.16 -13.19
N PHE A 47 10.36 0.87 -12.42
CA PHE A 47 11.37 1.85 -12.80
C PHE A 47 12.81 1.37 -12.60
N ASP A 48 13.72 1.97 -13.35
CA ASP A 48 15.15 1.79 -13.14
C ASP A 48 15.59 2.41 -11.80
N PRO A 49 16.54 1.79 -11.09
CA PRO A 49 17.03 2.31 -9.83
C PRO A 49 17.60 3.74 -9.96
N GLN A 50 17.28 4.59 -8.99
CA GLN A 50 17.81 5.95 -8.86
C GLN A 50 18.51 6.09 -7.50
N LEU A 51 19.83 5.97 -7.50
CA LEU A 51 20.62 5.86 -6.30
C LEU A 51 20.71 7.19 -5.53
N PRO A 52 20.54 7.20 -4.19
CA PRO A 52 20.92 8.35 -3.36
C PRO A 52 22.43 8.56 -3.36
N ASP A 53 22.89 9.74 -2.95
CA ASP A 53 24.32 10.03 -2.85
C ASP A 53 24.94 9.46 -1.57
N ALA A 54 24.15 9.40 -0.49
CA ALA A 54 24.50 8.76 0.78
C ALA A 54 23.27 8.16 1.44
N VAL A 55 23.49 7.23 2.37
CA VAL A 55 22.45 6.64 3.25
C VAL A 55 22.84 6.94 4.68
N VAL A 56 21.86 7.36 5.48
CA VAL A 56 22.03 7.60 6.94
C VAL A 56 21.01 6.75 7.70
N PHE A 57 21.47 5.98 8.68
CA PHE A 57 20.64 5.15 9.55
C PHE A 57 20.31 5.91 10.83
N ALA A 58 19.04 6.30 10.99
CA ALA A 58 18.55 7.02 12.17
C ALA A 58 18.06 6.07 13.26
N ARG A 59 18.25 6.47 14.54
CA ARG A 59 17.82 5.72 15.74
C ARG A 59 16.88 6.50 16.64
N SER A 60 16.68 7.78 16.34
CA SER A 60 15.85 8.67 17.16
C SER A 60 15.28 9.82 16.35
N THR A 61 14.24 10.48 16.87
CA THR A 61 13.71 11.72 16.32
C THR A 61 14.77 12.81 16.25
N ASP A 62 15.71 12.87 17.20
CA ASP A 62 16.80 13.85 17.19
C ASP A 62 17.81 13.58 16.07
N ASP A 63 18.14 12.32 15.78
CA ASP A 63 18.93 11.96 14.58
C ASP A 63 18.25 12.46 13.30
N VAL A 64 16.93 12.22 13.17
CA VAL A 64 16.15 12.68 12.03
C VAL A 64 16.20 14.20 11.90
N ARG A 65 16.03 14.94 13.01
CA ARG A 65 16.14 16.41 13.03
C ARG A 65 17.50 16.89 12.54
N GLU A 66 18.57 16.25 12.98
CA GLU A 66 19.92 16.62 12.57
C GLU A 66 20.18 16.38 11.09
N VAL A 67 19.77 15.24 10.54
CA VAL A 67 19.87 14.96 9.11
C VAL A 67 19.05 15.96 8.30
N VAL A 68 17.79 16.22 8.70
CA VAL A 68 16.93 17.23 8.06
C VAL A 68 17.58 18.61 8.09
N SER A 69 18.17 19.01 9.22
CA SER A 69 18.83 20.31 9.37
C SER A 69 20.04 20.44 8.44
N LEU A 70 20.85 19.38 8.32
CA LEU A 70 21.96 19.33 7.35
C LEU A 70 21.47 19.38 5.90
N CYS A 71 20.45 18.59 5.54
CA CYS A 71 19.84 18.64 4.21
C CYS A 71 19.31 20.06 3.90
N SER A 72 18.67 20.68 4.88
CA SER A 72 18.18 22.06 4.80
C SER A 72 19.33 23.05 4.60
N LEU A 73 20.39 22.96 5.40
CA LEU A 73 21.54 23.87 5.33
C LEU A 73 22.23 23.82 3.96
N TYR A 74 22.45 22.61 3.43
CA TYR A 74 23.15 22.39 2.18
C TYR A 74 22.24 22.36 0.94
N SER A 75 20.91 22.52 1.11
CA SER A 75 19.90 22.40 0.05
C SER A 75 19.97 21.06 -0.70
N VAL A 76 20.11 19.96 0.03
CA VAL A 76 20.21 18.59 -0.46
C VAL A 76 18.88 17.85 -0.25
N PRO A 77 18.36 17.13 -1.26
CA PRO A 77 17.16 16.31 -1.10
C PRO A 77 17.28 15.23 -0.02
N LEU A 78 16.16 14.92 0.63
CA LEU A 78 16.02 13.85 1.61
C LEU A 78 14.92 12.90 1.20
N ILE A 79 15.23 11.60 1.18
CA ILE A 79 14.29 10.53 0.85
C ILE A 79 14.14 9.63 2.09
N PRO A 80 13.00 9.66 2.83
CA PRO A 80 12.77 8.73 3.92
C PRO A 80 12.63 7.30 3.39
N TYR A 81 13.27 6.34 4.06
CA TYR A 81 13.29 4.94 3.69
C TYR A 81 12.77 4.07 4.85
N GLY A 82 11.94 3.08 4.55
CA GLY A 82 11.43 2.09 5.49
C GLY A 82 11.83 0.66 5.09
N ALA A 83 10.85 -0.15 4.64
CA ALA A 83 11.09 -1.54 4.24
C ALA A 83 11.43 -1.74 2.75
N GLY A 84 11.37 -0.71 1.91
CA GLY A 84 11.69 -0.82 0.49
C GLY A 84 10.60 -1.47 -0.38
N SER A 85 9.42 -1.74 0.16
CA SER A 85 8.36 -2.53 -0.46
C SER A 85 7.32 -1.72 -1.26
N SER A 86 7.56 -0.46 -1.54
CA SER A 86 6.64 0.38 -2.32
C SER A 86 6.66 0.04 -3.82
N LEU A 87 5.55 0.34 -4.53
CA LEU A 87 5.27 -0.15 -5.88
C LEU A 87 5.24 0.94 -6.96
N GLU A 88 5.31 2.23 -6.58
CA GLU A 88 5.07 3.34 -7.51
C GLU A 88 6.28 4.29 -7.64
N GLY A 89 7.49 3.85 -7.24
CA GLY A 89 8.72 4.64 -7.36
C GLY A 89 8.92 5.67 -6.24
N HIS A 90 8.38 5.44 -5.06
CA HIS A 90 8.45 6.37 -3.92
C HIS A 90 9.87 6.64 -3.42
N LEU A 91 10.76 5.63 -3.51
CA LEU A 91 12.09 5.64 -2.91
C LEU A 91 13.19 6.08 -3.87
N LEU A 92 12.85 6.25 -5.14
CA LEU A 92 13.81 6.60 -6.18
C LEU A 92 14.36 8.02 -5.97
N ALA A 93 15.66 8.15 -5.81
CA ALA A 93 16.35 9.42 -5.57
C ALA A 93 16.51 10.23 -6.88
N VAL A 94 15.38 10.62 -7.50
CA VAL A 94 15.36 11.26 -8.83
C VAL A 94 16.18 12.56 -8.94
N ARG A 95 16.46 13.21 -7.80
CA ARG A 95 17.33 14.37 -7.70
C ARG A 95 18.62 14.11 -6.91
N GLY A 96 18.97 12.84 -6.67
CA GLY A 96 20.04 12.47 -5.75
C GLY A 96 19.67 12.75 -4.31
N GLY A 97 20.65 13.06 -3.46
CA GLY A 97 20.45 13.42 -2.07
C GLY A 97 20.70 12.29 -1.08
N VAL A 98 20.15 12.42 0.11
CA VAL A 98 20.35 11.51 1.23
C VAL A 98 19.12 10.61 1.39
N SER A 99 19.32 9.28 1.38
CA SER A 99 18.30 8.35 1.86
C SER A 99 18.43 8.23 3.37
N LEU A 100 17.33 8.47 4.09
CA LEU A 100 17.26 8.39 5.54
C LEU A 100 16.54 7.10 5.93
N ASP A 101 17.32 6.11 6.31
CA ASP A 101 16.82 4.80 6.75
C ASP A 101 16.32 4.87 8.20
N LEU A 102 15.06 4.51 8.39
CA LEU A 102 14.36 4.51 9.67
C LEU A 102 14.19 3.10 10.25
N SER A 103 14.78 2.07 9.65
CA SER A 103 14.58 0.67 10.05
C SER A 103 15.08 0.37 11.45
N GLU A 104 16.08 1.11 11.94
CA GLU A 104 16.59 0.98 13.31
C GLU A 104 15.69 1.69 14.36
N MET A 105 14.72 2.51 13.95
CA MET A 105 13.68 3.08 14.80
C MET A 105 12.47 2.12 14.85
N ASN A 106 12.58 1.02 15.56
CA ASN A 106 11.63 -0.10 15.50
C ASN A 106 11.04 -0.51 16.86
N ARG A 107 11.04 0.39 17.84
CA ARG A 107 10.53 0.12 19.18
C ARG A 107 9.03 0.33 19.29
N VAL A 108 8.38 -0.46 20.15
CA VAL A 108 7.07 -0.15 20.74
C VAL A 108 7.30 0.79 21.91
N LEU A 109 6.81 2.02 21.80
CA LEU A 109 7.04 3.07 22.79
C LEU A 109 6.06 2.98 23.97
N SER A 110 4.78 2.67 23.68
CA SER A 110 3.76 2.43 24.72
C SER A 110 2.62 1.59 24.19
N ILE A 111 2.07 0.71 25.02
CA ILE A 111 0.83 -0.02 24.79
C ILE A 111 -0.18 0.46 25.83
N ASN A 112 -1.33 0.99 25.38
CA ASN A 112 -2.41 1.46 26.23
C ASN A 112 -3.64 0.60 25.92
N ALA A 113 -3.70 -0.59 26.54
CA ALA A 113 -4.69 -1.60 26.22
C ALA A 113 -6.13 -1.13 26.49
N GLU A 114 -6.34 -0.38 27.56
CA GLU A 114 -7.66 0.17 27.92
C GLU A 114 -8.18 1.20 26.90
N ASP A 115 -7.25 1.95 26.27
CA ASP A 115 -7.57 2.92 25.22
C ASP A 115 -7.63 2.25 23.81
N LEU A 116 -7.27 0.97 23.71
CA LEU A 116 -7.08 0.25 22.44
C LEU A 116 -6.09 0.99 21.52
N THR A 117 -4.94 1.40 22.07
CA THR A 117 -3.93 2.15 21.31
C THR A 117 -2.51 1.65 21.59
N VAL A 118 -1.64 1.83 20.61
CA VAL A 118 -0.21 1.63 20.72
C VAL A 118 0.52 2.79 20.07
N THR A 119 1.64 3.22 20.65
CA THR A 119 2.55 4.18 20.02
C THR A 119 3.85 3.47 19.67
N VAL A 120 4.30 3.64 18.44
CA VAL A 120 5.45 2.93 17.87
C VAL A 120 6.37 3.87 17.11
N GLU A 121 7.61 3.44 16.93
CA GLU A 121 8.54 4.04 15.98
C GLU A 121 8.26 3.55 14.53
N PRO A 122 8.66 4.32 13.50
CA PRO A 122 8.23 4.08 12.12
C PRO A 122 8.82 2.81 11.46
N GLY A 123 9.98 2.35 11.93
CA GLY A 123 10.70 1.21 11.36
C GLY A 123 10.16 -0.16 11.79
N ILE A 124 9.32 -0.23 12.83
CA ILE A 124 8.72 -1.51 13.23
C ILE A 124 7.84 -2.07 12.13
N THR A 125 7.95 -3.37 11.85
CA THR A 125 7.07 -4.01 10.87
C THR A 125 5.73 -4.40 11.50
N ARG A 126 4.70 -4.57 10.67
CA ARG A 126 3.38 -5.04 11.13
C ARG A 126 3.48 -6.38 11.87
N LYS A 127 4.31 -7.31 11.37
CA LYS A 127 4.47 -8.62 12.01
C LYS A 127 5.12 -8.48 13.38
N ALA A 128 6.20 -7.70 13.49
CA ALA A 128 6.88 -7.44 14.76
C ALA A 128 5.96 -6.74 15.77
N LEU A 129 5.13 -5.80 15.31
CA LEU A 129 4.12 -5.15 16.16
C LEU A 129 3.10 -6.15 16.69
N ASN A 130 2.51 -6.99 15.83
CA ASN A 130 1.52 -7.98 16.27
C ASN A 130 2.13 -9.07 17.18
N GLU A 131 3.40 -9.41 16.98
CA GLU A 131 4.12 -10.28 17.92
C GLU A 131 4.29 -9.61 19.31
N ALA A 132 4.61 -8.33 19.36
CA ALA A 132 4.68 -7.58 20.61
C ALA A 132 3.31 -7.43 21.32
N LEU A 133 2.21 -7.51 20.57
CA LEU A 133 0.85 -7.38 21.10
C LEU A 133 0.21 -8.72 21.51
N ARG A 134 0.80 -9.88 21.21
CA ARG A 134 0.15 -11.21 21.29
C ARG A 134 -0.46 -11.52 22.68
N ASP A 135 0.16 -11.05 23.75
CA ASP A 135 -0.29 -11.34 25.13
C ASP A 135 -1.31 -10.30 25.65
N THR A 136 -1.70 -9.33 24.82
CA THR A 136 -2.62 -8.25 25.19
C THR A 136 -4.09 -8.55 24.84
N GLY A 137 -4.36 -9.56 24.03
CA GLY A 137 -5.67 -9.81 23.45
C GLY A 137 -6.07 -8.81 22.35
N LEU A 138 -5.11 -7.98 21.88
CA LEU A 138 -5.32 -6.95 20.85
C LEU A 138 -4.43 -7.23 19.63
N PHE A 139 -4.80 -6.64 18.50
CA PHE A 139 -4.00 -6.72 17.27
C PHE A 139 -4.13 -5.45 16.43
N PHE A 140 -3.15 -5.24 15.56
CA PHE A 140 -3.18 -4.22 14.51
C PHE A 140 -3.60 -4.89 13.20
N PRO A 141 -4.74 -4.46 12.58
CA PRO A 141 -5.39 -5.23 11.53
C PRO A 141 -4.86 -4.98 10.11
N ILE A 142 -4.19 -3.85 9.84
CA ILE A 142 -3.83 -3.47 8.47
C ILE A 142 -2.72 -4.39 7.94
N ASP A 143 -2.99 -5.07 6.83
CA ASP A 143 -2.19 -6.20 6.35
C ASP A 143 -1.88 -6.12 4.84
N PRO A 144 -1.09 -5.14 4.39
CA PRO A 144 -0.61 -5.12 3.02
C PRO A 144 0.15 -6.40 2.69
N GLY A 145 0.26 -6.73 1.39
CA GLY A 145 0.89 -7.97 0.94
C GLY A 145 2.35 -8.16 1.39
N ALA A 146 3.09 -7.08 1.60
CA ALA A 146 4.45 -7.09 2.10
C ALA A 146 4.52 -6.97 3.63
N ASP A 147 5.63 -7.44 4.24
CA ASP A 147 5.95 -7.12 5.64
C ASP A 147 6.54 -5.71 5.72
N ALA A 148 5.68 -4.72 5.51
CA ALA A 148 6.05 -3.31 5.46
C ALA A 148 6.25 -2.72 6.85
N SER A 149 7.07 -1.66 6.93
CA SER A 149 7.23 -0.87 8.14
C SER A 149 6.00 0.01 8.39
N ILE A 150 5.63 0.21 9.64
CA ILE A 150 4.46 1.03 10.02
C ILE A 150 4.60 2.47 9.50
N GLY A 151 5.82 3.02 9.47
CA GLY A 151 6.10 4.33 8.88
C GLY A 151 5.84 4.38 7.38
N GLY A 152 6.29 3.36 6.64
CA GLY A 152 6.02 3.22 5.21
C GLY A 152 4.53 3.09 4.93
N MET A 153 3.84 2.18 5.65
CA MET A 153 2.39 2.02 5.56
C MET A 153 1.63 3.32 5.82
N THR A 154 2.08 4.10 6.81
CA THR A 154 1.50 5.41 7.12
C THR A 154 1.73 6.41 5.99
N ALA A 155 2.95 6.44 5.45
CA ALA A 155 3.34 7.37 4.39
C ALA A 155 2.60 7.12 3.07
N THR A 156 2.27 5.86 2.74
CA THR A 156 1.53 5.50 1.51
C THR A 156 0.01 5.39 1.72
N ARG A 157 -0.48 5.54 2.95
CA ARG A 157 -1.88 5.30 3.31
C ARG A 157 -2.31 3.85 2.99
N ALA A 158 -1.42 2.90 3.30
CA ALA A 158 -1.61 1.50 2.98
C ALA A 158 -2.95 0.92 3.47
N SER A 159 -3.42 -0.07 2.76
CA SER A 159 -4.61 -0.85 3.03
C SER A 159 -4.24 -2.33 3.22
N GLY A 160 -5.09 -3.24 2.73
CA GLY A 160 -4.89 -4.69 2.80
C GLY A 160 -6.22 -5.42 2.87
N THR A 161 -6.16 -6.74 3.03
CA THR A 161 -7.34 -7.61 2.96
C THR A 161 -8.36 -7.37 4.07
N ASN A 162 -7.91 -6.86 5.22
CA ASN A 162 -8.75 -6.56 6.38
C ASN A 162 -9.47 -5.19 6.33
N ALA A 163 -9.19 -4.36 5.31
CA ALA A 163 -9.64 -2.97 5.27
C ALA A 163 -11.17 -2.85 5.23
N VAL A 164 -11.85 -3.75 4.55
CA VAL A 164 -13.33 -3.78 4.49
C VAL A 164 -14.00 -3.75 5.86
N ARG A 165 -13.38 -4.33 6.89
CA ARG A 165 -13.89 -4.32 8.27
C ARG A 165 -13.25 -3.27 9.15
N TYR A 166 -11.93 -3.13 9.06
CA TYR A 166 -11.16 -2.38 10.04
C TYR A 166 -10.68 -1.02 9.52
N GLY A 167 -10.99 -0.69 8.26
CA GLY A 167 -10.47 0.51 7.60
C GLY A 167 -9.02 0.36 7.17
N THR A 168 -8.43 1.43 6.67
CA THR A 168 -7.04 1.52 6.20
C THR A 168 -6.14 2.19 7.25
N MET A 169 -4.90 2.50 6.90
CA MET A 169 -4.04 3.36 7.73
C MET A 169 -4.69 4.71 8.04
N ARG A 170 -5.51 5.23 7.12
CA ARG A 170 -6.25 6.49 7.32
C ARG A 170 -7.11 6.49 8.57
N GLU A 171 -7.82 5.41 8.84
CA GLU A 171 -8.74 5.27 9.98
C GLU A 171 -8.01 4.84 11.25
N ASN A 172 -6.87 4.15 11.11
CA ASN A 172 -6.17 3.51 12.23
C ASN A 172 -4.99 4.33 12.78
N VAL A 173 -4.53 5.38 12.11
CA VAL A 173 -3.55 6.32 12.65
C VAL A 173 -4.28 7.43 13.40
N LEU A 174 -4.06 7.52 14.70
CA LEU A 174 -4.71 8.52 15.59
C LEU A 174 -3.87 9.78 15.77
N GLY A 175 -2.55 9.68 15.68
CA GLY A 175 -1.63 10.80 15.80
C GLY A 175 -0.22 10.44 15.34
N LEU A 176 0.56 11.47 15.02
CA LEU A 176 1.92 11.36 14.52
C LEU A 176 2.84 12.34 15.21
N THR A 177 4.13 11.97 15.33
CA THR A 177 5.24 12.90 15.47
C THR A 177 6.00 12.91 14.15
N ALA A 178 6.21 14.10 13.58
CA ALA A 178 6.96 14.25 12.32
C ALA A 178 7.96 15.41 12.41
N VAL A 179 9.07 15.28 11.66
CA VAL A 179 10.08 16.33 11.49
C VAL A 179 9.85 17.02 10.17
N LEU A 180 9.62 18.33 10.21
CA LEU A 180 9.40 19.20 9.04
C LEU A 180 10.73 19.55 8.36
N ALA A 181 10.67 20.05 7.12
CA ALA A 181 11.82 20.43 6.31
C ALA A 181 12.76 21.49 6.95
N ASP A 182 12.27 22.25 7.93
CA ASP A 182 13.04 23.22 8.72
C ASP A 182 13.58 22.66 10.05
N GLY A 183 13.40 21.36 10.30
CA GLY A 183 13.86 20.68 11.51
C GLY A 183 12.92 20.81 12.72
N ARG A 184 11.81 21.56 12.61
CA ARG A 184 10.80 21.58 13.69
C ARG A 184 10.08 20.24 13.81
N VAL A 185 9.73 19.86 15.04
CA VAL A 185 8.95 18.66 15.33
C VAL A 185 7.49 19.06 15.53
N VAL A 186 6.59 18.38 14.83
CA VAL A 186 5.14 18.56 14.97
C VAL A 186 4.51 17.28 15.52
N LYS A 187 3.56 17.45 16.45
CA LYS A 187 2.65 16.40 16.92
C LYS A 187 1.25 16.72 16.42
N THR A 188 0.60 15.76 15.74
CA THR A 188 -0.63 16.06 14.99
C THR A 188 -1.91 15.60 15.69
N GLY A 189 -1.81 14.75 16.67
CA GLY A 189 -2.97 14.16 17.35
C GLY A 189 -2.63 13.63 18.73
N SER A 190 -3.58 12.89 19.30
CA SER A 190 -3.46 12.25 20.60
C SER A 190 -4.14 10.88 20.60
N ARG A 191 -4.16 10.18 21.75
CA ARG A 191 -4.89 8.92 21.93
C ARG A 191 -6.40 9.09 22.01
N ALA A 192 -6.91 10.32 22.09
CA ALA A 192 -8.35 10.57 22.14
C ALA A 192 -9.03 10.15 20.83
N ARG A 193 -10.14 9.41 20.95
CA ARG A 193 -10.90 8.91 19.78
C ARG A 193 -11.54 10.02 18.93
N LYS A 194 -11.79 11.19 19.52
CA LYS A 194 -12.40 12.34 18.85
C LYS A 194 -11.65 13.61 19.21
N SER A 195 -11.46 14.47 18.24
CA SER A 195 -10.99 15.84 18.42
C SER A 195 -11.58 16.72 17.33
N SER A 196 -12.00 17.93 17.70
CA SER A 196 -12.38 19.02 16.77
C SER A 196 -11.45 20.23 16.91
N ALA A 197 -10.26 20.03 17.48
CA ALA A 197 -9.31 21.09 17.79
C ALA A 197 -8.41 21.38 16.58
N GLY A 198 -8.87 22.24 15.68
CA GLY A 198 -8.09 22.72 14.53
C GLY A 198 -8.18 21.77 13.30
N TYR A 199 -7.27 21.99 12.35
CA TYR A 199 -7.17 21.15 11.15
C TYR A 199 -6.66 19.75 11.48
N ASP A 200 -7.15 18.73 10.76
CA ASP A 200 -6.67 17.35 10.89
C ASP A 200 -5.30 17.17 10.19
N LEU A 201 -4.25 17.53 10.92
CA LEU A 201 -2.89 17.35 10.42
C LEU A 201 -2.50 15.88 10.32
N THR A 202 -3.09 14.99 11.13
CA THR A 202 -2.81 13.56 11.05
C THR A 202 -3.15 13.03 9.65
N ARG A 203 -4.35 13.37 9.14
CA ARG A 203 -4.79 12.95 7.81
C ARG A 203 -4.01 13.61 6.68
N LEU A 204 -3.41 14.79 6.94
CA LEU A 204 -2.53 15.44 5.98
C LEU A 204 -1.20 14.69 5.80
N PHE A 205 -0.62 14.17 6.89
CA PHE A 205 0.64 13.41 6.84
C PHE A 205 0.44 11.96 6.41
N VAL A 206 -0.70 11.32 6.73
CA VAL A 206 -1.04 9.97 6.27
C VAL A 206 -1.26 9.99 4.76
N GLY A 207 -0.39 9.32 4.00
CA GLY A 207 -0.38 9.32 2.54
C GLY A 207 0.41 10.47 1.92
N SER A 208 1.27 11.17 2.71
CA SER A 208 2.14 12.23 2.19
C SER A 208 3.42 11.74 1.51
N GLU A 209 3.71 10.44 1.55
CA GLU A 209 4.83 9.79 0.86
C GLU A 209 6.21 10.44 1.18
N GLY A 210 6.37 10.93 2.42
CA GLY A 210 7.58 11.61 2.85
C GLY A 210 7.78 13.01 2.26
N THR A 211 6.82 13.56 1.52
CA THR A 211 6.94 14.88 0.87
C THR A 211 6.69 16.06 1.80
N LEU A 212 6.01 15.87 2.93
CA LEU A 212 5.69 16.94 3.88
C LEU A 212 6.58 16.91 5.13
N GLY A 213 7.27 15.82 5.38
CA GLY A 213 8.14 15.62 6.54
C GLY A 213 8.48 14.16 6.75
N VAL A 214 9.32 13.87 7.74
CA VAL A 214 9.71 12.52 8.16
C VAL A 214 8.93 12.12 9.40
N ILE A 215 8.15 11.05 9.31
CA ILE A 215 7.38 10.51 10.42
C ILE A 215 8.32 9.75 11.35
N THR A 216 8.29 10.03 12.66
CA THR A 216 9.18 9.45 13.67
C THR A 216 8.48 8.71 14.81
N GLU A 217 7.18 8.99 15.04
CA GLU A 217 6.35 8.23 15.98
C GLU A 217 4.94 8.14 15.42
N ILE A 218 4.25 7.02 15.67
CA ILE A 218 2.91 6.76 15.18
C ILE A 218 2.06 6.18 16.30
N THR A 219 0.95 6.84 16.62
CA THR A 219 -0.07 6.31 17.53
C THR A 219 -1.16 5.63 16.71
N LEU A 220 -1.32 4.34 16.92
CA LEU A 220 -2.22 3.46 16.18
C LEU A 220 -3.41 3.03 17.03
N ARG A 221 -4.54 2.83 16.37
CA ARG A 221 -5.70 2.17 16.93
C ARG A 221 -5.52 0.65 16.86
N LEU A 222 -5.81 -0.03 17.97
CA LEU A 222 -5.85 -1.47 18.06
C LEU A 222 -7.29 -1.98 18.07
N HIS A 223 -7.42 -3.26 17.76
CA HIS A 223 -8.69 -3.97 17.78
C HIS A 223 -8.58 -5.23 18.64
N PRO A 224 -9.67 -5.64 19.34
CA PRO A 224 -9.69 -6.90 20.05
C PRO A 224 -9.52 -8.09 19.08
N LEU A 225 -8.77 -9.10 19.50
CA LEU A 225 -8.75 -10.38 18.79
C LEU A 225 -10.17 -10.98 18.77
N PRO A 226 -10.68 -11.44 17.62
CA PRO A 226 -11.99 -12.06 17.54
C PRO A 226 -11.99 -13.39 18.31
N GLU A 227 -13.10 -13.69 19.01
CA GLU A 227 -13.29 -14.96 19.70
C GLU A 227 -13.27 -16.14 18.73
N ALA A 228 -13.93 -15.98 17.59
CA ALA A 228 -13.99 -16.97 16.53
C ALA A 228 -13.65 -16.36 15.16
N VAL A 229 -13.02 -17.18 14.34
CA VAL A 229 -12.69 -16.87 12.94
C VAL A 229 -13.13 -18.06 12.10
N SER A 230 -13.82 -17.79 10.99
CA SER A 230 -14.09 -18.80 9.97
C SER A 230 -13.80 -18.26 8.58
N ALA A 231 -13.53 -19.13 7.63
CA ALA A 231 -13.27 -18.78 6.24
C ALA A 231 -14.19 -19.56 5.30
N ALA A 232 -14.46 -18.99 4.13
CA ALA A 232 -15.18 -19.70 3.08
C ALA A 232 -14.60 -19.39 1.71
N ILE A 233 -14.87 -20.27 0.75
CA ILE A 233 -14.58 -20.09 -0.66
C ILE A 233 -15.83 -20.38 -1.48
N CYS A 234 -16.05 -19.64 -2.56
CA CYS A 234 -17.16 -19.87 -3.48
C CYS A 234 -16.75 -19.51 -4.90
N THR A 235 -17.12 -20.32 -5.88
CA THR A 235 -16.88 -20.05 -7.30
C THR A 235 -18.13 -19.53 -7.99
N PHE A 236 -17.95 -18.75 -9.08
CA PHE A 236 -19.03 -18.11 -9.80
C PHE A 236 -18.88 -18.30 -11.32
N PRO A 237 -19.99 -18.31 -12.08
CA PRO A 237 -19.93 -18.39 -13.54
C PRO A 237 -19.27 -17.17 -14.17
N THR A 238 -19.50 -15.98 -13.60
CA THR A 238 -18.96 -14.69 -14.09
C THR A 238 -18.36 -13.86 -12.96
N MET A 239 -17.49 -12.92 -13.32
CA MET A 239 -16.96 -11.92 -12.38
C MET A 239 -18.06 -11.02 -11.84
N GLY A 240 -19.04 -10.66 -12.67
CA GLY A 240 -20.19 -9.86 -12.26
C GLY A 240 -21.05 -10.55 -11.18
N ASP A 241 -21.23 -11.88 -11.25
CA ASP A 241 -21.98 -12.63 -10.22
C ASP A 241 -21.25 -12.62 -8.88
N ALA A 242 -19.90 -12.81 -8.92
CA ALA A 242 -19.07 -12.72 -7.74
C ALA A 242 -19.16 -11.33 -7.09
N VAL A 243 -19.00 -10.27 -7.88
CA VAL A 243 -19.02 -8.88 -7.38
C VAL A 243 -20.41 -8.50 -6.85
N ARG A 244 -21.51 -8.93 -7.49
CA ARG A 244 -22.87 -8.73 -6.96
C ARG A 244 -23.04 -9.33 -5.58
N THR A 245 -22.53 -10.53 -5.36
CA THR A 245 -22.54 -11.18 -4.03
C THR A 245 -21.85 -10.31 -2.98
N VAL A 246 -20.71 -9.71 -3.32
CA VAL A 246 -19.99 -8.81 -2.40
C VAL A 246 -20.80 -7.56 -2.11
N ILE A 247 -21.36 -6.91 -3.15
CA ILE A 247 -22.20 -5.71 -2.99
C ILE A 247 -23.35 -5.98 -2.04
N GLU A 248 -24.11 -7.06 -2.27
CA GLU A 248 -25.25 -7.43 -1.45
C GLU A 248 -24.84 -7.79 -0.02
N THR A 249 -23.72 -8.49 0.18
CA THR A 249 -23.16 -8.81 1.50
C THR A 249 -22.90 -7.54 2.31
N ILE A 250 -22.33 -6.51 1.69
CA ILE A 250 -22.04 -5.24 2.36
C ILE A 250 -23.33 -4.44 2.58
N GLN A 251 -24.24 -4.40 1.61
CA GLN A 251 -25.50 -3.65 1.70
C GLN A 251 -26.41 -4.14 2.82
N ILE A 252 -26.48 -5.44 3.09
CA ILE A 252 -27.27 -5.97 4.21
C ILE A 252 -26.54 -5.86 5.56
N GLY A 253 -25.32 -5.31 5.58
CA GLY A 253 -24.57 -5.01 6.80
C GLY A 253 -23.87 -6.22 7.43
N VAL A 254 -23.56 -7.27 6.68
CA VAL A 254 -22.70 -8.36 7.18
C VAL A 254 -21.32 -7.79 7.51
N PRO A 255 -20.87 -7.90 8.77
CA PRO A 255 -19.57 -7.34 9.17
C PRO A 255 -18.43 -8.27 8.74
N ILE A 256 -18.30 -8.47 7.42
CA ILE A 256 -17.30 -9.35 6.84
C ILE A 256 -15.89 -8.85 7.15
N ALA A 257 -14.99 -9.76 7.54
CA ALA A 257 -13.62 -9.40 7.89
C ALA A 257 -12.72 -9.24 6.67
N ARG A 258 -12.90 -10.13 5.68
CA ARG A 258 -12.19 -10.11 4.40
C ARG A 258 -13.10 -10.62 3.31
N VAL A 259 -12.99 -10.05 2.12
CA VAL A 259 -13.55 -10.61 0.90
C VAL A 259 -12.60 -10.32 -0.26
N GLU A 260 -12.03 -11.38 -0.80
CA GLU A 260 -10.99 -11.34 -1.82
C GLU A 260 -11.44 -12.05 -3.07
N PHE A 261 -11.15 -11.46 -4.21
CA PHE A 261 -11.48 -11.98 -5.52
C PHE A 261 -10.24 -12.47 -6.27
N VAL A 262 -10.38 -13.54 -7.02
CA VAL A 262 -9.41 -14.00 -8.03
C VAL A 262 -10.16 -14.46 -9.28
N ASP A 263 -9.62 -14.14 -10.46
CA ASP A 263 -10.18 -14.61 -11.74
C ASP A 263 -9.76 -16.05 -12.06
N ALA A 264 -10.32 -16.63 -13.13
CA ALA A 264 -10.00 -17.97 -13.55
C ALA A 264 -8.52 -18.19 -13.90
N LEU A 265 -7.84 -17.16 -14.44
CA LEU A 265 -6.41 -17.25 -14.79
C LEU A 265 -5.53 -17.26 -13.54
N ALA A 266 -5.88 -16.44 -12.54
CA ALA A 266 -5.22 -16.46 -11.23
C ALA A 266 -5.45 -17.79 -10.51
N VAL A 267 -6.68 -18.34 -10.52
CA VAL A 267 -6.96 -19.67 -9.94
C VAL A 267 -6.11 -20.76 -10.60
N ARG A 268 -6.00 -20.75 -11.95
CA ARG A 268 -5.13 -21.68 -12.67
C ARG A 268 -3.68 -21.60 -12.21
N SER A 269 -3.16 -20.40 -12.02
CA SER A 269 -1.79 -20.22 -11.53
C SER A 269 -1.61 -20.70 -10.09
N ILE A 270 -2.58 -20.42 -9.22
CA ILE A 270 -2.62 -20.89 -7.83
C ILE A 270 -2.63 -22.43 -7.77
N ASN A 271 -3.47 -23.08 -8.57
CA ASN A 271 -3.53 -24.53 -8.64
C ASN A 271 -2.17 -25.16 -8.98
N ARG A 272 -1.48 -24.60 -9.99
CA ARG A 272 -0.14 -25.09 -10.39
C ARG A 272 0.92 -24.85 -9.32
N HIS A 273 0.93 -23.66 -8.73
CA HIS A 273 1.93 -23.29 -7.73
C HIS A 273 1.77 -24.05 -6.42
N SER A 274 0.54 -24.22 -5.95
CA SER A 274 0.22 -24.77 -4.63
C SER A 274 -0.26 -26.22 -4.67
N ASN A 275 -0.22 -26.87 -5.85
CA ASN A 275 -0.73 -28.23 -6.09
C ASN A 275 -2.17 -28.43 -5.58
N LEU A 276 -3.04 -27.47 -5.92
CA LEU A 276 -4.46 -27.47 -5.59
C LEU A 276 -5.30 -27.86 -6.81
N THR A 277 -6.58 -28.15 -6.58
CA THR A 277 -7.56 -28.54 -7.61
C THR A 277 -8.82 -27.68 -7.53
N LEU A 278 -8.65 -26.37 -7.28
CA LEU A 278 -9.77 -25.43 -7.30
C LEU A 278 -10.37 -25.34 -8.71
N THR A 279 -11.68 -25.16 -8.80
CA THR A 279 -12.35 -24.92 -10.09
C THR A 279 -11.79 -23.64 -10.73
N GLU A 280 -11.31 -23.72 -11.98
CA GLU A 280 -10.76 -22.58 -12.74
C GLU A 280 -11.89 -21.63 -13.17
N ALA A 281 -12.44 -20.89 -12.21
CA ALA A 281 -13.54 -19.94 -12.39
C ALA A 281 -13.33 -18.72 -11.47
N PRO A 282 -14.03 -17.60 -11.71
CA PRO A 282 -14.06 -16.48 -10.77
C PRO A 282 -14.39 -16.95 -9.37
N THR A 283 -13.55 -16.61 -8.40
CA THR A 283 -13.61 -17.18 -7.04
C THR A 283 -13.52 -16.09 -5.98
N LEU A 284 -14.40 -16.17 -4.98
CA LEU A 284 -14.33 -15.34 -3.78
C LEU A 284 -13.80 -16.16 -2.59
N PHE A 285 -12.92 -15.52 -1.82
CA PHE A 285 -12.45 -15.99 -0.53
C PHE A 285 -13.02 -15.06 0.53
N PHE A 286 -13.65 -15.62 1.56
CA PHE A 286 -14.28 -14.87 2.64
C PHE A 286 -13.63 -15.20 3.99
N GLU A 287 -13.59 -14.21 4.90
CA GLU A 287 -13.26 -14.45 6.30
C GLU A 287 -14.26 -13.72 7.20
N PHE A 288 -14.71 -14.39 8.23
CA PHE A 288 -15.68 -13.90 9.19
C PHE A 288 -15.07 -13.86 10.59
N HIS A 289 -15.22 -12.75 11.28
CA HIS A 289 -14.75 -12.53 12.64
C HIS A 289 -15.92 -12.25 13.57
N GLY A 290 -15.93 -12.80 14.78
CA GLY A 290 -16.97 -12.54 15.78
C GLY A 290 -16.97 -13.55 16.90
N THR A 291 -18.16 -13.80 17.47
CA THR A 291 -18.42 -14.94 18.34
C THR A 291 -18.67 -16.20 17.51
N GLU A 292 -18.64 -17.38 18.11
CA GLU A 292 -18.95 -18.65 17.41
C GLU A 292 -20.32 -18.60 16.70
N ALA A 293 -21.34 -18.10 17.37
CA ALA A 293 -22.68 -17.93 16.79
C ALA A 293 -22.67 -16.90 15.66
N GLY A 294 -21.98 -15.77 15.85
CA GLY A 294 -21.92 -14.68 14.89
C GLY A 294 -21.20 -15.06 13.59
N VAL A 295 -20.09 -15.81 13.64
CA VAL A 295 -19.40 -16.24 12.41
C VAL A 295 -20.23 -17.27 11.63
N LYS A 296 -21.01 -18.10 12.32
CA LYS A 296 -21.94 -19.04 11.68
C LYS A 296 -23.06 -18.29 10.95
N GLU A 297 -23.70 -17.34 11.59
CA GLU A 297 -24.76 -16.52 10.99
C GLU A 297 -24.26 -15.76 9.77
N GLN A 298 -23.09 -15.13 9.87
CA GLN A 298 -22.45 -14.43 8.75
C GLN A 298 -22.22 -15.37 7.57
N ALA A 299 -21.67 -16.57 7.80
CA ALA A 299 -21.40 -17.55 6.76
C ALA A 299 -22.68 -18.07 6.09
N GLU A 300 -23.76 -18.34 6.86
CA GLU A 300 -25.06 -18.77 6.33
C GLU A 300 -25.71 -17.68 5.47
N LEU A 301 -25.65 -16.41 5.88
CA LEU A 301 -26.14 -15.27 5.10
C LEU A 301 -25.39 -15.12 3.78
N VAL A 302 -24.06 -15.15 3.84
CA VAL A 302 -23.23 -15.03 2.62
C VAL A 302 -23.41 -16.22 1.69
N GLN A 303 -23.57 -17.44 2.22
CA GLN A 303 -23.87 -18.62 1.42
C GLN A 303 -25.21 -18.48 0.68
N ALA A 304 -26.24 -17.94 1.35
CA ALA A 304 -27.53 -17.70 0.72
C ALA A 304 -27.44 -16.67 -0.42
N LEU A 305 -26.72 -15.55 -0.19
CA LEU A 305 -26.49 -14.53 -1.22
C LEU A 305 -25.67 -15.09 -2.40
N ALA A 306 -24.60 -15.84 -2.12
CA ALA A 306 -23.81 -16.50 -3.17
C ALA A 306 -24.69 -17.42 -4.02
N GLY A 307 -25.56 -18.22 -3.40
CA GLY A 307 -26.51 -19.08 -4.09
C GLY A 307 -27.49 -18.32 -4.98
N GLN A 308 -27.96 -17.15 -4.56
CA GLN A 308 -28.82 -16.28 -5.38
C GLN A 308 -28.11 -15.71 -6.61
N ASN A 309 -26.80 -15.51 -6.51
CA ASN A 309 -25.92 -15.03 -7.58
C ASN A 309 -25.18 -16.17 -8.32
N ALA A 310 -25.79 -17.35 -8.41
CA ALA A 310 -25.27 -18.51 -9.11
C ALA A 310 -23.93 -19.06 -8.57
N GLY A 311 -23.55 -18.71 -7.33
CA GLY A 311 -22.37 -19.26 -6.66
C GLY A 311 -22.46 -20.76 -6.46
N GLN A 312 -21.33 -21.45 -6.64
CA GLN A 312 -21.22 -22.89 -6.56
C GLN A 312 -20.09 -23.30 -5.62
N GLY A 313 -20.21 -24.49 -5.01
CA GLY A 313 -19.15 -25.04 -4.19
C GLY A 313 -18.80 -24.18 -2.98
N PHE A 314 -19.79 -23.61 -2.27
CA PHE A 314 -19.52 -22.86 -1.05
C PHE A 314 -18.97 -23.79 0.02
N GLU A 315 -17.65 -23.69 0.25
CA GLU A 315 -16.95 -24.46 1.29
C GLU A 315 -16.67 -23.57 2.49
N TRP A 316 -17.15 -23.97 3.65
CA TRP A 316 -16.98 -23.23 4.91
C TRP A 316 -16.03 -23.98 5.84
N ALA A 317 -14.96 -23.31 6.27
CA ALA A 317 -13.90 -23.83 7.14
C ALA A 317 -13.85 -23.08 8.47
N THR A 318 -13.96 -23.82 9.57
CA THR A 318 -13.86 -23.31 10.94
C THR A 318 -12.54 -23.72 11.61
N ARG A 319 -11.98 -24.88 11.25
CA ARG A 319 -10.72 -25.36 11.82
C ARG A 319 -9.54 -24.51 11.33
N PRO A 320 -8.57 -24.17 12.19
CA PRO A 320 -7.42 -23.36 11.82
C PRO A 320 -6.62 -23.87 10.62
N GLU A 321 -6.45 -25.19 10.52
CA GLU A 321 -5.70 -25.85 9.45
C GLU A 321 -6.38 -25.64 8.09
N ASP A 322 -7.71 -25.82 8.04
CA ASP A 322 -8.50 -25.66 6.82
C ASP A 322 -8.53 -24.19 6.38
N ARG A 323 -8.69 -23.25 7.33
CA ARG A 323 -8.59 -21.79 7.06
C ARG A 323 -7.23 -21.41 6.51
N THR A 324 -6.15 -21.90 7.13
CA THR A 324 -4.78 -21.64 6.68
C THR A 324 -4.57 -22.16 5.26
N ARG A 325 -5.09 -23.33 4.94
CA ARG A 325 -5.02 -23.90 3.59
C ARG A 325 -5.73 -23.02 2.56
N LEU A 326 -6.96 -22.54 2.86
CA LEU A 326 -7.70 -21.64 1.97
C LEU A 326 -6.97 -20.31 1.76
N TRP A 327 -6.51 -19.69 2.84
CA TRP A 327 -5.82 -18.39 2.75
C TRP A 327 -4.40 -18.48 2.17
N SER A 328 -3.68 -19.60 2.35
CA SER A 328 -2.37 -19.78 1.72
C SER A 328 -2.46 -19.74 0.19
N ALA A 329 -3.55 -20.26 -0.39
CA ALA A 329 -3.82 -20.17 -1.82
C ALA A 329 -3.91 -18.69 -2.28
N ARG A 330 -4.66 -17.87 -1.56
CA ARG A 330 -4.82 -16.43 -1.89
C ARG A 330 -3.55 -15.62 -1.61
N HIS A 331 -2.88 -15.84 -0.48
CA HIS A 331 -1.65 -15.13 -0.12
C HIS A 331 -0.51 -15.37 -1.12
N ASN A 332 -0.41 -16.58 -1.67
CA ASN A 332 0.61 -16.94 -2.64
C ASN A 332 0.23 -16.54 -4.10
N ALA A 333 -0.94 -15.94 -4.31
CA ALA A 333 -1.45 -15.64 -5.65
C ALA A 333 -0.46 -14.81 -6.48
N TYR A 334 0.19 -13.78 -5.92
CA TYR A 334 1.15 -12.98 -6.64
C TYR A 334 2.32 -13.82 -7.17
N PHE A 335 2.96 -14.63 -6.33
CA PHE A 335 4.07 -15.50 -6.75
C PHE A 335 3.62 -16.59 -7.71
N ALA A 336 2.40 -17.08 -7.56
CA ALA A 336 1.80 -18.04 -8.47
C ALA A 336 1.58 -17.43 -9.86
N MET A 337 1.07 -16.20 -9.93
CA MET A 337 0.83 -15.49 -11.18
C MET A 337 2.12 -15.25 -11.97
N LEU A 338 3.24 -14.94 -11.33
CA LEU A 338 4.54 -14.79 -12.01
C LEU A 338 4.98 -16.07 -12.73
N GLN A 339 4.53 -17.25 -12.32
CA GLN A 339 4.84 -18.52 -12.99
C GLN A 339 4.09 -18.71 -14.31
N LEU A 340 3.09 -17.89 -14.62
CA LEU A 340 2.42 -17.91 -15.93
C LEU A 340 3.37 -17.52 -17.07
N LYS A 341 4.40 -16.72 -16.76
CA LYS A 341 5.43 -16.29 -17.70
C LYS A 341 6.80 -16.29 -17.00
N PRO A 342 7.55 -17.39 -17.02
CA PRO A 342 8.85 -17.49 -16.35
C PRO A 342 9.83 -16.38 -16.80
N GLY A 343 10.50 -15.74 -15.82
CA GLY A 343 11.39 -14.61 -16.08
C GLY A 343 10.70 -13.27 -16.26
N CYS A 344 9.37 -13.22 -16.13
CA CYS A 344 8.61 -11.98 -16.25
C CYS A 344 8.82 -11.03 -15.07
N ARG A 345 8.41 -9.78 -15.30
CA ARG A 345 8.14 -8.76 -14.30
C ARG A 345 6.65 -8.44 -14.35
N ALA A 346 6.05 -8.12 -13.22
CA ALA A 346 4.66 -7.67 -13.18
C ALA A 346 4.59 -6.13 -13.15
N VAL A 347 3.77 -5.56 -14.03
CA VAL A 347 3.26 -4.20 -13.89
C VAL A 347 1.88 -4.34 -13.24
N THR A 348 1.75 -3.89 -11.99
CA THR A 348 0.53 -4.09 -11.21
C THR A 348 -0.29 -2.81 -11.21
N THR A 349 -1.55 -2.91 -11.64
CA THR A 349 -2.50 -1.79 -11.55
C THR A 349 -3.09 -1.72 -10.15
N ASP A 350 -3.67 -0.56 -9.81
CA ASP A 350 -4.28 -0.36 -8.48
C ASP A 350 -5.37 0.71 -8.58
N VAL A 351 -6.55 0.32 -8.97
CA VAL A 351 -7.70 1.23 -9.04
C VAL A 351 -8.75 0.84 -8.01
N CYS A 352 -9.46 1.86 -7.51
CA CYS A 352 -10.60 1.64 -6.63
C CYS A 352 -11.79 2.45 -7.16
N VAL A 353 -12.96 1.82 -7.20
CA VAL A 353 -14.20 2.45 -7.67
C VAL A 353 -15.29 2.35 -6.58
N PRO A 354 -16.32 3.21 -6.61
CA PRO A 354 -17.50 3.00 -5.78
C PRO A 354 -17.99 1.55 -5.95
N ILE A 355 -18.31 0.88 -4.86
CA ILE A 355 -18.63 -0.56 -4.89
C ILE A 355 -19.78 -0.87 -5.87
N SER A 356 -20.73 0.05 -6.06
CA SER A 356 -21.82 -0.06 -7.04
C SER A 356 -21.33 -0.08 -8.49
N GLN A 357 -20.11 0.39 -8.76
CA GLN A 357 -19.51 0.44 -10.11
C GLN A 357 -18.49 -0.67 -10.33
N LEU A 358 -18.21 -1.47 -9.30
CA LEU A 358 -17.14 -2.47 -9.35
C LEU A 358 -17.42 -3.55 -10.39
N ALA A 359 -18.65 -4.07 -10.47
CA ALA A 359 -19.02 -5.09 -11.46
C ALA A 359 -18.77 -4.58 -12.90
N ALA A 360 -19.27 -3.39 -13.22
CA ALA A 360 -19.07 -2.79 -14.54
C ALA A 360 -17.60 -2.54 -14.85
N CYS A 361 -16.82 -2.03 -13.87
CA CYS A 361 -15.40 -1.74 -14.06
C CYS A 361 -14.60 -3.01 -14.34
N VAL A 362 -14.86 -4.09 -13.58
CA VAL A 362 -14.14 -5.36 -13.71
C VAL A 362 -14.53 -6.07 -15.03
N GLU A 363 -15.83 -6.11 -15.38
CA GLU A 363 -16.30 -6.74 -16.62
C GLU A 363 -15.77 -6.02 -17.88
N GLU A 364 -15.80 -4.68 -17.92
CA GLU A 364 -15.21 -3.91 -19.02
C GLU A 364 -13.68 -4.11 -19.08
N THR A 365 -13.02 -4.27 -17.95
CA THR A 365 -11.59 -4.56 -17.90
C THR A 365 -11.30 -5.95 -18.45
N GLU A 366 -12.06 -6.96 -18.07
CA GLU A 366 -11.92 -8.33 -18.62
C GLU A 366 -12.05 -8.35 -20.15
N VAL A 367 -13.05 -7.64 -20.69
CA VAL A 367 -13.26 -7.54 -22.15
C VAL A 367 -12.04 -6.89 -22.82
N ASP A 368 -11.50 -5.82 -22.25
CA ASP A 368 -10.33 -5.11 -22.76
C ASP A 368 -9.06 -6.00 -22.73
N LEU A 369 -8.85 -6.74 -21.65
CA LEU A 369 -7.69 -7.61 -21.49
C LEU A 369 -7.69 -8.82 -22.46
N ARG A 370 -8.84 -9.26 -22.94
CA ARG A 370 -8.92 -10.33 -23.96
C ARG A 370 -8.24 -9.97 -25.28
N ALA A 371 -8.08 -8.68 -25.57
CA ALA A 371 -7.38 -8.20 -26.76
C ALA A 371 -5.85 -8.19 -26.61
N SER A 372 -5.33 -8.35 -25.39
CA SER A 372 -3.90 -8.36 -25.12
C SER A 372 -3.30 -9.75 -25.32
N SER A 373 -2.04 -9.79 -25.78
CA SER A 373 -1.23 -11.01 -25.81
C SER A 373 -0.54 -11.32 -24.48
N LEU A 374 -0.53 -10.37 -23.53
CA LEU A 374 0.12 -10.51 -22.23
C LEU A 374 -0.79 -11.27 -21.26
N PRO A 375 -0.24 -12.14 -20.41
CA PRO A 375 -1.00 -12.71 -19.31
C PRO A 375 -1.36 -11.62 -18.29
N CYS A 376 -2.66 -11.44 -18.02
CA CYS A 376 -3.19 -10.36 -17.18
C CYS A 376 -4.17 -10.92 -16.13
N PRO A 377 -3.73 -11.74 -15.16
CA PRO A 377 -4.62 -12.22 -14.10
C PRO A 377 -5.12 -11.08 -13.22
N ILE A 378 -6.38 -11.21 -12.75
CA ILE A 378 -7.07 -10.22 -11.92
C ILE A 378 -7.22 -10.76 -10.50
N VAL A 379 -6.86 -9.92 -9.51
CA VAL A 379 -7.13 -10.14 -8.10
C VAL A 379 -7.66 -8.86 -7.46
N GLY A 380 -8.36 -8.94 -6.33
CA GLY A 380 -8.85 -7.69 -5.74
C GLY A 380 -9.40 -7.79 -4.33
N HIS A 381 -9.32 -6.65 -3.64
CA HIS A 381 -9.96 -6.35 -2.37
C HIS A 381 -11.37 -5.84 -2.63
N VAL A 382 -12.20 -6.73 -3.17
CA VAL A 382 -13.51 -6.35 -3.75
C VAL A 382 -14.51 -5.81 -2.73
N GLY A 383 -14.26 -6.05 -1.43
CA GLY A 383 -15.04 -5.44 -0.34
C GLY A 383 -14.91 -3.92 -0.27
N ASP A 384 -13.80 -3.38 -0.73
CA ASP A 384 -13.51 -1.94 -0.75
C ASP A 384 -13.66 -1.32 -2.14
N GLY A 385 -13.99 -2.13 -3.16
CA GLY A 385 -14.06 -1.66 -4.55
C GLY A 385 -12.69 -1.58 -5.25
N ASN A 386 -11.63 -2.13 -4.64
CA ASN A 386 -10.27 -2.13 -5.17
C ASN A 386 -9.96 -3.45 -5.88
N PHE A 387 -9.30 -3.36 -7.05
CA PHE A 387 -8.78 -4.53 -7.75
C PHE A 387 -7.48 -4.21 -8.49
N HIS A 388 -6.73 -5.28 -8.75
CA HIS A 388 -5.44 -5.24 -9.40
C HIS A 388 -5.41 -6.17 -10.60
N VAL A 389 -4.73 -5.74 -11.66
CA VAL A 389 -4.34 -6.58 -12.78
C VAL A 389 -2.82 -6.72 -12.73
N ALA A 390 -2.33 -7.94 -12.66
CA ALA A 390 -0.91 -8.20 -12.77
C ALA A 390 -0.55 -8.44 -14.25
N ILE A 391 -0.06 -7.42 -14.92
CA ILE A 391 0.32 -7.49 -16.35
C ILE A 391 1.75 -8.03 -16.43
N LEU A 392 1.92 -9.26 -16.93
CA LEU A 392 3.20 -9.96 -16.93
C LEU A 392 3.98 -9.67 -18.21
N ILE A 393 5.08 -8.94 -18.07
CA ILE A 393 5.94 -8.52 -19.16
C ILE A 393 7.31 -9.21 -19.13
N ASP A 394 7.90 -9.38 -20.29
CA ASP A 394 9.33 -9.68 -20.43
C ASP A 394 10.11 -8.36 -20.25
N PRO A 395 10.96 -8.24 -19.22
CA PRO A 395 11.69 -6.99 -18.97
C PRO A 395 12.66 -6.60 -20.11
N ASP A 396 13.04 -7.56 -20.95
CA ASP A 396 13.93 -7.31 -22.09
C ASP A 396 13.18 -6.87 -23.36
N LYS A 397 11.82 -6.74 -23.28
CA LYS A 397 10.96 -6.34 -24.40
C LYS A 397 10.26 -5.00 -24.12
N PRO A 398 10.80 -3.88 -24.61
CA PRO A 398 10.20 -2.57 -24.42
C PRO A 398 8.77 -2.43 -24.94
N GLU A 399 8.41 -3.18 -25.99
CA GLU A 399 7.07 -3.22 -26.55
C GLU A 399 6.04 -3.81 -25.59
N GLU A 400 6.40 -4.82 -24.78
CA GLU A 400 5.52 -5.39 -23.78
C GLU A 400 5.32 -4.42 -22.61
N LEU A 401 6.34 -3.68 -22.21
CA LEU A 401 6.20 -2.62 -21.20
C LEU A 401 5.27 -1.51 -21.71
N ALA A 402 5.45 -1.09 -22.96
CA ALA A 402 4.57 -0.07 -23.57
C ALA A 402 3.11 -0.53 -23.64
N GLU A 403 2.86 -1.81 -23.98
CA GLU A 403 1.52 -2.39 -23.97
C GLU A 403 0.94 -2.40 -22.55
N ALA A 404 1.72 -2.81 -21.55
CA ALA A 404 1.29 -2.82 -20.15
C ALA A 404 0.91 -1.42 -19.64
N GLU A 405 1.69 -0.40 -19.97
CA GLU A 405 1.38 1.00 -19.63
C GLU A 405 0.07 1.46 -20.30
N HIS A 406 -0.16 1.11 -21.56
CA HIS A 406 -1.42 1.42 -22.26
C HIS A 406 -2.62 0.70 -21.64
N ILE A 407 -2.46 -0.56 -21.19
CA ILE A 407 -3.50 -1.28 -20.46
C ILE A 407 -3.79 -0.57 -19.14
N ASN A 408 -2.76 -0.24 -18.37
CA ASN A 408 -2.90 0.50 -17.11
C ASN A 408 -3.63 1.84 -17.30
N ASP A 409 -3.25 2.61 -18.34
CA ASP A 409 -3.91 3.89 -18.65
C ASP A 409 -5.41 3.73 -18.90
N ARG A 410 -5.82 2.72 -19.68
CA ARG A 410 -7.24 2.43 -19.95
C ARG A 410 -8.00 1.99 -18.72
N ILE A 411 -7.36 1.18 -17.83
CA ILE A 411 -7.97 0.76 -16.57
C ILE A 411 -8.19 1.97 -15.65
N VAL A 412 -7.21 2.84 -15.52
CA VAL A 412 -7.32 4.07 -14.72
C VAL A 412 -8.40 5.00 -15.30
N GLU A 413 -8.42 5.24 -16.62
CA GLU A 413 -9.43 6.09 -17.26
C GLU A 413 -10.85 5.54 -17.06
N ARG A 414 -11.01 4.21 -17.08
CA ARG A 414 -12.27 3.53 -16.78
C ARG A 414 -12.69 3.78 -15.34
N ALA A 415 -11.77 3.60 -14.38
CA ALA A 415 -12.05 3.83 -12.96
C ALA A 415 -12.46 5.29 -12.71
N LEU A 416 -11.72 6.26 -13.25
CA LEU A 416 -12.04 7.69 -13.10
C LEU A 416 -13.41 8.03 -13.73
N ARG A 417 -13.72 7.49 -14.91
CA ARG A 417 -15.04 7.66 -15.57
C ARG A 417 -16.19 7.14 -14.70
N LEU A 418 -15.95 6.10 -13.92
CA LEU A 418 -16.92 5.49 -13.00
C LEU A 418 -16.91 6.13 -11.59
N GLY A 419 -16.22 7.27 -11.42
CA GLY A 419 -16.15 8.01 -10.16
C GLY A 419 -15.21 7.40 -9.13
N GLY A 420 -14.24 6.61 -9.57
CA GLY A 420 -13.19 6.01 -8.76
C GLY A 420 -11.91 6.82 -8.69
N THR A 421 -10.81 6.16 -8.32
CA THR A 421 -9.47 6.73 -8.14
C THR A 421 -8.41 5.93 -8.89
N CYS A 422 -7.31 6.58 -9.27
CA CYS A 422 -6.18 5.95 -9.94
C CYS A 422 -5.33 5.08 -8.99
N THR A 423 -5.52 5.18 -7.68
CA THR A 423 -4.79 4.38 -6.68
C THR A 423 -5.68 4.09 -5.47
N GLY A 424 -5.87 2.81 -5.17
CA GLY A 424 -6.60 2.35 -4.00
C GLY A 424 -5.72 2.32 -2.75
N GLU A 425 -4.50 1.78 -2.88
CA GLU A 425 -3.63 1.53 -1.73
C GLU A 425 -2.12 1.71 -2.00
N HIS A 426 -1.66 1.66 -3.26
CA HIS A 426 -0.22 1.73 -3.57
C HIS A 426 0.38 3.13 -3.36
N GLY A 427 -0.43 4.18 -3.38
CA GLY A 427 0.01 5.58 -3.42
C GLY A 427 0.29 6.06 -4.84
N VAL A 428 0.80 7.27 -4.95
CA VAL A 428 1.02 7.98 -6.23
C VAL A 428 2.46 7.81 -6.74
N GLY A 429 3.44 8.03 -5.88
CA GLY A 429 4.87 7.97 -6.21
C GLY A 429 5.24 8.80 -7.43
N LEU A 430 5.96 8.18 -8.36
CA LEU A 430 6.28 8.71 -9.70
C LEU A 430 5.24 8.30 -10.74
N HIS A 431 4.75 7.07 -10.63
CA HIS A 431 4.01 6.39 -11.70
C HIS A 431 2.64 7.02 -11.96
N LYS A 432 1.93 7.39 -10.88
CA LYS A 432 0.53 7.82 -10.98
C LYS A 432 0.34 9.33 -10.99
N MET A 433 1.41 10.12 -10.89
CA MET A 433 1.35 11.59 -10.93
C MET A 433 0.56 12.14 -12.13
N ARG A 434 0.68 11.48 -13.28
CA ARG A 434 0.04 11.88 -14.55
C ARG A 434 -1.50 11.83 -14.51
N PHE A 435 -2.07 11.05 -13.58
CA PHE A 435 -3.52 10.88 -13.46
C PHE A 435 -4.16 11.89 -12.51
N LEU A 436 -3.41 12.45 -11.55
CA LEU A 436 -3.96 13.34 -10.53
C LEU A 436 -4.70 14.56 -11.10
N PRO A 437 -4.22 15.23 -12.16
CA PRO A 437 -4.99 16.35 -12.76
C PRO A 437 -6.34 15.89 -13.34
N LYS A 438 -6.41 14.66 -13.89
CA LYS A 438 -7.69 14.10 -14.40
C LYS A 438 -8.65 13.75 -13.26
N GLU A 439 -8.12 13.28 -12.12
CA GLU A 439 -8.93 12.87 -10.96
C GLU A 439 -9.42 14.06 -10.15
N HIS A 440 -8.53 15.00 -9.85
CA HIS A 440 -8.80 16.06 -8.88
C HIS A 440 -9.02 17.45 -9.51
N GLY A 441 -8.55 17.66 -10.73
CA GLY A 441 -8.52 18.97 -11.39
C GLY A 441 -7.37 19.87 -10.91
N ASP A 442 -7.06 20.89 -11.70
CA ASP A 442 -5.88 21.75 -11.49
C ASP A 442 -5.94 22.50 -10.15
N THR A 443 -7.11 22.99 -9.74
CA THR A 443 -7.27 23.72 -8.48
C THR A 443 -6.90 22.90 -7.26
N ALA A 444 -7.24 21.59 -7.23
CA ALA A 444 -6.86 20.72 -6.13
C ALA A 444 -5.35 20.44 -6.14
N ILE A 445 -4.75 20.25 -7.31
CA ILE A 445 -3.30 20.08 -7.44
C ILE A 445 -2.56 21.35 -6.98
N ASP A 446 -3.02 22.54 -7.35
CA ASP A 446 -2.45 23.79 -6.90
C ASP A 446 -2.56 23.98 -5.38
N THR A 447 -3.68 23.52 -4.79
CA THR A 447 -3.87 23.53 -3.34
C THR A 447 -2.88 22.58 -2.64
N MET A 448 -2.70 21.36 -3.15
CA MET A 448 -1.71 20.40 -2.64
C MET A 448 -0.29 20.96 -2.75
N ARG A 449 0.04 21.59 -3.88
CA ARG A 449 1.33 22.26 -4.12
C ARG A 449 1.56 23.42 -3.15
N ALA A 450 0.54 24.23 -2.88
CA ALA A 450 0.62 25.33 -1.90
C ALA A 450 0.91 24.80 -0.48
N ILE A 451 0.26 23.71 -0.06
CA ILE A 451 0.54 23.03 1.22
C ILE A 451 1.98 22.54 1.26
N LYS A 452 2.43 21.83 0.22
CA LYS A 452 3.81 21.34 0.11
C LYS A 452 4.82 22.50 0.27
N LEU A 453 4.66 23.58 -0.48
CA LEU A 453 5.58 24.71 -0.46
C LEU A 453 5.52 25.52 0.84
N ALA A 454 4.38 25.51 1.54
CA ALA A 454 4.28 26.13 2.87
C ALA A 454 5.09 25.36 3.94
N LEU A 455 5.20 24.03 3.82
CA LEU A 455 5.94 23.20 4.76
C LEU A 455 7.38 22.93 4.31
N ASP A 456 7.64 22.93 3.02
CA ASP A 456 8.94 22.67 2.39
C ASP A 456 9.18 23.61 1.20
N PRO A 457 9.48 24.89 1.45
CA PRO A 457 9.59 25.91 0.40
C PRO A 457 10.74 25.66 -0.58
N ARG A 458 11.71 24.82 -0.25
CA ARG A 458 12.83 24.46 -1.12
C ARG A 458 12.66 23.11 -1.82
N ASN A 459 11.54 22.43 -1.59
CA ASN A 459 11.22 21.13 -2.17
C ASN A 459 12.36 20.11 -1.97
N LEU A 460 12.79 19.93 -0.71
CA LEU A 460 13.85 19.01 -0.32
C LEU A 460 13.34 17.63 0.12
N MET A 461 12.11 17.60 0.69
CA MET A 461 11.51 16.38 1.21
C MET A 461 10.92 15.54 0.07
N ASN A 462 11.54 14.42 -0.21
CA ASN A 462 11.20 13.43 -1.25
C ASN A 462 10.72 14.07 -2.57
N PRO A 463 11.53 14.94 -3.19
CA PRO A 463 11.10 15.74 -4.31
C PRO A 463 10.76 14.91 -5.55
N GLY A 464 9.79 15.41 -6.35
CA GLY A 464 9.37 14.76 -7.59
C GLY A 464 8.39 13.61 -7.40
N LYS A 465 7.78 13.49 -6.22
CA LYS A 465 6.72 12.51 -5.92
C LYS A 465 5.38 13.23 -5.73
N ILE A 466 4.29 12.52 -6.00
CA ILE A 466 2.89 12.97 -5.96
C ILE A 466 2.58 14.00 -7.07
N PHE A 467 3.33 15.09 -7.17
CA PHE A 467 3.19 16.11 -8.21
C PHE A 467 4.52 16.85 -8.41
N THR A 468 4.62 17.57 -9.54
CA THR A 468 5.78 18.42 -9.83
C THR A 468 5.65 19.78 -9.13
N CYS A 469 6.74 20.22 -8.46
CA CYS A 469 6.92 21.54 -7.89
C CYS A 469 8.02 22.31 -8.61
#